data_c9e47c9c1084f69bc948d3cb160686da
#
_entry.id   c9e47c9c1084f69bc948d3cb160686da
#
_cell.length_a   1.000
_cell.length_b   1.000
_cell.length_c   1.000
_cell.angle_alpha   90.00
_cell.angle_beta   90.00
_cell.angle_gamma   90.00
#
_symmetry.space_group_name_H-M   'P 1'
#
loop_
_entity.id
_entity.type
_entity.pdbx_description
1 polymer ?
#
loop_
_entity_poly.entity_id
_entity_poly.type
_entity_poly.pdbx_seq_one_letter_code
_entity_poly.pdbx_strand_id
1 'polypeptide(L)'
;KSGRIVADLLPYERFDPYKAFAWVSVHHMTEMLIAVAVIMIISRLLKIDFGFGLGYRKKGTKYVVVYTAIFAGVTLICHILMQIYNMLPIYDFPLSKKNILGTLSFQVFLSGPAEEILYRALPITVLLRVLGKSVKVKCGISLETIIASFLFTIAHMKWSLFPFTIE
;
A
#
# COMPACT_ATOMS: atom_id res chain seq x y z
N LYS A 1 -10.15 2.92 9.17
CA LYS A 1 -11.60 3.14 9.43
C LYS A 1 -12.10 4.49 8.89
N SER A 2 -11.32 5.57 9.00
CA SER A 2 -11.73 6.91 8.54
C SER A 2 -11.98 6.96 7.03
N GLY A 3 -11.14 6.32 6.23
CA GLY A 3 -11.31 6.26 4.78
C GLY A 3 -12.62 5.58 4.36
N ARG A 4 -13.03 4.52 5.07
CA ARG A 4 -14.32 3.85 4.81
C ARG A 4 -15.51 4.76 5.09
N ILE A 5 -15.49 5.48 6.21
CA ILE A 5 -16.56 6.41 6.57
C ILE A 5 -16.75 7.45 5.47
N VAL A 6 -15.68 8.07 4.98
CA VAL A 6 -15.75 9.06 3.90
C VAL A 6 -16.21 8.42 2.58
N ALA A 7 -15.68 7.25 2.25
CA ALA A 7 -16.10 6.53 1.05
C ALA A 7 -17.58 6.13 1.09
N ASP A 8 -18.11 5.76 2.24
CA ASP A 8 -19.53 5.37 2.38
C ASP A 8 -20.52 6.55 2.28
N LEU A 9 -20.03 7.80 2.40
CA LEU A 9 -20.88 8.99 2.28
C LEU A 9 -21.17 9.42 0.83
N LEU A 10 -20.45 8.88 -0.14
CA LEU A 10 -20.54 9.33 -1.54
C LEU A 10 -21.38 8.37 -2.39
N PRO A 11 -22.30 8.90 -3.23
CA PRO A 11 -23.13 8.10 -4.12
C PRO A 11 -22.35 7.72 -5.40
N TYR A 12 -21.93 6.47 -5.51
CA TYR A 12 -21.14 5.98 -6.66
C TYR A 12 -22.00 5.36 -7.76
N GLU A 13 -23.29 5.11 -7.55
CA GLU A 13 -24.16 4.31 -8.44
C GLU A 13 -24.18 4.82 -9.88
N ARG A 14 -24.08 6.14 -10.08
CA ARG A 14 -24.04 6.74 -11.42
C ARG A 14 -22.69 6.58 -12.11
N PHE A 15 -21.62 6.56 -11.34
CA PHE A 15 -20.24 6.57 -11.85
C PHE A 15 -19.61 5.18 -11.83
N ASP A 16 -19.81 4.43 -10.77
CA ASP A 16 -19.23 3.10 -10.55
C ASP A 16 -20.28 2.18 -9.91
N PRO A 17 -21.31 1.75 -10.69
CA PRO A 17 -22.42 0.97 -10.16
C PRO A 17 -22.01 -0.40 -9.60
N TYR A 18 -20.84 -0.89 -10.01
CA TYR A 18 -20.29 -2.17 -9.57
C TYR A 18 -19.29 -2.04 -8.42
N LYS A 19 -19.02 -0.81 -7.93
CA LYS A 19 -17.99 -0.53 -6.91
C LYS A 19 -16.61 -1.09 -7.27
N ALA A 20 -16.28 -1.08 -8.57
CA ALA A 20 -15.05 -1.67 -9.09
C ALA A 20 -13.79 -0.90 -8.66
N PHE A 21 -13.88 0.44 -8.55
CA PHE A 21 -12.71 1.28 -8.28
C PHE A 21 -12.98 2.56 -7.50
N ALA A 22 -14.17 3.19 -7.63
CA ALA A 22 -14.38 4.53 -7.09
C ALA A 22 -14.38 4.54 -5.57
N TRP A 23 -15.10 3.63 -4.94
CA TRP A 23 -15.15 3.52 -3.49
C TRP A 23 -13.78 3.27 -2.87
N VAL A 24 -13.05 2.30 -3.40
CA VAL A 24 -11.71 1.95 -2.90
C VAL A 24 -10.72 3.08 -3.14
N SER A 25 -10.85 3.83 -4.25
CA SER A 25 -10.02 5.00 -4.55
C SER A 25 -10.23 6.11 -3.52
N VAL A 26 -11.48 6.44 -3.19
CA VAL A 26 -11.78 7.46 -2.16
C VAL A 26 -11.31 7.00 -0.78
N HIS A 27 -11.50 5.73 -0.46
CA HIS A 27 -11.01 5.14 0.78
C HIS A 27 -9.49 5.35 0.95
N HIS A 28 -8.70 4.89 -0.01
CA HIS A 28 -7.24 5.00 0.03
C HIS A 28 -6.74 6.45 -0.07
N MET A 29 -7.38 7.28 -0.89
CA MET A 29 -7.04 8.70 -0.98
C MET A 29 -7.26 9.43 0.35
N THR A 30 -8.37 9.14 1.03
CA THR A 30 -8.65 9.73 2.35
C THR A 30 -7.61 9.29 3.38
N GLU A 31 -7.27 8.01 3.44
CA GLU A 31 -6.25 7.51 4.35
C GLU A 31 -4.87 8.08 4.06
N MET A 32 -4.50 8.20 2.79
CA MET A 32 -3.25 8.86 2.36
C MET A 32 -3.21 10.33 2.78
N LEU A 33 -4.28 11.09 2.57
CA LEU A 33 -4.34 12.50 2.96
C LEU A 33 -4.21 12.67 4.48
N ILE A 34 -4.86 11.82 5.26
CA ILE A 34 -4.73 11.82 6.72
C ILE A 34 -3.28 11.49 7.12
N ALA A 35 -2.68 10.47 6.52
CA ALA A 35 -1.29 10.09 6.81
C ALA A 35 -0.32 11.22 6.46
N VAL A 36 -0.48 11.86 5.31
CA VAL A 36 0.34 13.03 4.92
C VAL A 36 0.15 14.19 5.89
N ALA A 37 -1.08 14.49 6.31
CA ALA A 37 -1.33 15.55 7.30
C ALA A 37 -0.63 15.24 8.64
N VAL A 38 -0.73 14.01 9.13
CA VAL A 38 -0.04 13.56 10.34
C VAL A 38 1.48 13.69 10.19
N ILE A 39 2.04 13.25 9.07
CA ILE A 39 3.47 13.37 8.76
C ILE A 39 3.90 14.84 8.75
N MET A 40 3.14 15.73 8.10
CA MET A 40 3.44 17.15 8.08
C MET A 40 3.45 17.78 9.48
N ILE A 41 2.49 17.40 10.32
CA ILE A 41 2.43 17.87 11.72
C ILE A 41 3.65 17.37 12.50
N ILE A 42 3.93 16.08 12.45
CA ILE A 42 5.07 15.47 13.16
C ILE A 42 6.39 16.04 12.66
N SER A 43 6.54 16.18 11.33
CA SER A 43 7.74 16.76 10.71
C SER A 43 8.02 18.16 11.23
N ARG A 44 6.99 19.00 11.32
CA ARG A 44 7.13 20.38 11.83
C ARG A 44 7.40 20.45 13.32
N LEU A 45 6.67 19.68 14.13
CA LEU A 45 6.80 19.70 15.58
C LEU A 45 8.13 19.11 16.05
N LEU A 46 8.56 18.00 15.48
CA LEU A 46 9.74 17.27 15.90
C LEU A 46 10.97 17.54 15.03
N LYS A 47 10.85 18.36 13.98
CA LYS A 47 11.88 18.66 12.99
C LYS A 47 12.49 17.40 12.38
N ILE A 48 11.63 16.45 12.01
CA ILE A 48 12.00 15.14 11.44
C ILE A 48 11.82 15.22 9.90
N ASP A 49 12.83 14.76 9.15
CA ASP A 49 12.72 14.51 7.73
C ASP A 49 12.20 13.10 7.48
N PHE A 50 11.07 12.98 6.80
CA PHE A 50 10.46 11.70 6.41
C PHE A 50 10.99 11.15 5.08
N GLY A 51 11.99 11.78 4.49
CA GLY A 51 12.69 11.25 3.33
C GLY A 51 11.87 11.24 2.04
N PHE A 52 10.92 12.18 1.87
CA PHE A 52 10.17 12.33 0.62
C PHE A 52 10.98 12.90 -0.54
N GLY A 53 12.27 13.14 -0.33
CA GLY A 53 13.18 13.56 -1.38
C GLY A 53 13.47 12.44 -2.39
N LEU A 54 13.83 12.83 -3.61
CA LEU A 54 14.14 11.86 -4.70
C LEU A 54 15.40 11.01 -4.47
N GLY A 55 16.10 11.22 -3.34
CA GLY A 55 17.28 10.46 -2.95
C GLY A 55 18.38 10.42 -4.03
N TYR A 56 19.18 9.37 -4.00
CA TYR A 56 20.29 9.19 -4.94
C TYR A 56 19.80 8.47 -6.22
N ARG A 57 19.38 9.23 -7.22
CA ARG A 57 18.72 8.72 -8.44
C ARG A 57 19.44 7.55 -9.11
N LYS A 58 20.77 7.61 -9.35
CA LYS A 58 21.53 6.55 -10.06
C LYS A 58 21.43 5.20 -9.35
N LYS A 59 21.59 5.16 -8.03
CA LYS A 59 21.44 3.91 -7.25
C LYS A 59 19.98 3.49 -7.17
N GLY A 60 19.06 4.42 -6.95
CA GLY A 60 17.62 4.16 -6.88
C GLY A 60 17.09 3.52 -8.15
N THR A 61 17.44 4.05 -9.34
CA THR A 61 17.00 3.50 -10.63
C THR A 61 17.42 2.04 -10.80
N LYS A 62 18.65 1.68 -10.44
CA LYS A 62 19.11 0.27 -10.53
C LYS A 62 18.23 -0.65 -9.68
N TYR A 63 17.95 -0.27 -8.44
CA TYR A 63 17.08 -1.08 -7.55
C TYR A 63 15.65 -1.16 -8.06
N VAL A 64 15.09 -0.07 -8.56
CA VAL A 64 13.75 -0.05 -9.15
C VAL A 64 13.67 -1.00 -10.34
N VAL A 65 14.62 -0.93 -11.28
CA VAL A 65 14.66 -1.82 -12.46
C VAL A 65 14.77 -3.29 -12.06
N VAL A 66 15.71 -3.63 -11.17
CA VAL A 66 15.91 -5.01 -10.71
C VAL A 66 14.66 -5.52 -9.98
N TYR A 67 14.10 -4.73 -9.06
CA TYR A 67 12.88 -5.08 -8.33
C TYR A 67 11.71 -5.30 -9.28
N THR A 68 11.49 -4.37 -10.22
CA THR A 68 10.40 -4.47 -11.20
C THR A 68 10.55 -5.72 -12.07
N ALA A 69 11.76 -6.04 -12.51
CA ALA A 69 12.01 -7.24 -13.33
C ALA A 69 11.73 -8.52 -12.53
N ILE A 70 12.20 -8.61 -11.28
CA ILE A 70 11.93 -9.77 -10.40
C ILE A 70 10.42 -9.88 -10.13
N PHE A 71 9.78 -8.78 -9.77
CA PHE A 71 8.35 -8.75 -9.47
C PHE A 71 7.52 -9.16 -10.69
N ALA A 72 7.82 -8.64 -11.87
CA ALA A 72 7.16 -9.03 -13.11
C ALA A 72 7.33 -10.52 -13.42
N GLY A 73 8.55 -11.06 -13.23
CA GLY A 73 8.83 -12.49 -13.41
C GLY A 73 8.02 -13.37 -12.44
N VAL A 74 8.01 -13.03 -11.15
CA VAL A 74 7.23 -13.76 -10.14
C VAL A 74 5.74 -13.67 -10.45
N THR A 75 5.22 -12.49 -10.79
CA THR A 75 3.80 -12.29 -11.13
C THR A 75 3.41 -13.13 -12.34
N LEU A 76 4.25 -13.17 -13.37
CA LEU A 76 4.02 -13.99 -14.57
C LEU A 76 3.95 -15.48 -14.22
N ILE A 77 4.90 -15.97 -13.43
CA ILE A 77 4.94 -17.38 -12.99
C ILE A 77 3.68 -17.70 -12.18
N CYS A 78 3.32 -16.85 -11.21
CA CYS A 78 2.10 -17.04 -10.41
C CYS A 78 0.85 -17.07 -11.30
N HIS A 79 0.74 -16.18 -12.29
CA HIS A 79 -0.39 -16.13 -13.22
C HIS A 79 -0.51 -17.41 -14.05
N ILE A 80 0.62 -17.92 -14.57
CA ILE A 80 0.66 -19.17 -15.32
C ILE A 80 0.20 -20.34 -14.43
N LEU A 81 0.71 -20.41 -13.20
CA LEU A 81 0.29 -21.45 -12.24
C LEU A 81 -1.20 -21.35 -11.91
N MET A 82 -1.71 -20.15 -11.64
CA MET A 82 -3.13 -19.93 -11.38
C MET A 82 -4.00 -20.35 -12.57
N GLN A 83 -3.54 -20.11 -13.80
CA GLN A 83 -4.23 -20.57 -15.00
C GLN A 83 -4.24 -22.08 -15.13
N ILE A 84 -3.09 -22.74 -14.89
CA ILE A 84 -2.98 -24.22 -14.94
C ILE A 84 -3.92 -24.88 -13.92
N TYR A 85 -4.01 -24.31 -12.71
CA TYR A 85 -4.84 -24.86 -11.63
C TYR A 85 -6.29 -24.34 -11.62
N ASN A 86 -6.71 -23.55 -12.63
CA ASN A 86 -8.03 -22.92 -12.68
C ASN A 86 -8.35 -22.05 -11.45
N MET A 87 -7.35 -21.37 -10.92
CA MET A 87 -7.42 -20.51 -9.73
C MET A 87 -7.36 -19.00 -10.10
N LEU A 88 -7.63 -18.64 -11.35
CA LEU A 88 -7.67 -17.25 -11.75
C LEU A 88 -8.73 -16.48 -10.95
N PRO A 89 -8.44 -15.24 -10.53
CA PRO A 89 -9.40 -14.45 -9.77
C PRO A 89 -10.64 -14.16 -10.62
N ILE A 90 -11.81 -14.33 -10.02
CA ILE A 90 -13.10 -13.95 -10.60
C ILE A 90 -13.42 -12.55 -10.11
N TYR A 91 -13.73 -11.65 -11.03
CA TYR A 91 -14.10 -10.28 -10.70
C TYR A 91 -15.63 -10.17 -10.57
N ASP A 92 -16.08 -9.53 -9.49
CA ASP A 92 -17.51 -9.30 -9.22
C ASP A 92 -18.12 -8.19 -10.09
N PHE A 93 -17.37 -7.69 -11.07
CA PHE A 93 -17.78 -6.62 -11.97
C PHE A 93 -17.40 -6.92 -13.42
N PRO A 94 -18.17 -6.41 -14.40
CA PRO A 94 -17.84 -6.62 -15.81
C PRO A 94 -16.54 -5.94 -16.21
N LEU A 95 -15.71 -6.61 -17.00
CA LEU A 95 -14.43 -6.10 -17.51
C LEU A 95 -14.64 -5.08 -18.64
N SER A 96 -15.42 -4.03 -18.38
CA SER A 96 -15.58 -2.89 -19.29
C SER A 96 -14.31 -2.03 -19.31
N LYS A 97 -14.09 -1.27 -20.39
CA LYS A 97 -12.96 -0.33 -20.49
C LYS A 97 -12.89 0.60 -19.26
N LYS A 98 -14.04 1.08 -18.79
CA LYS A 98 -14.15 1.97 -17.64
C LYS A 98 -13.66 1.28 -16.36
N ASN A 99 -14.15 0.09 -16.08
CA ASN A 99 -13.76 -0.65 -14.87
C ASN A 99 -12.29 -1.07 -14.90
N ILE A 100 -11.80 -1.53 -16.05
CA ILE A 100 -10.38 -1.86 -16.23
C ILE A 100 -9.50 -0.64 -16.00
N LEU A 101 -9.76 0.49 -16.67
CA LEU A 101 -8.97 1.71 -16.52
C LEU A 101 -9.06 2.29 -15.11
N GLY A 102 -10.25 2.27 -14.51
CA GLY A 102 -10.46 2.73 -13.15
C GLY A 102 -9.67 1.91 -12.13
N THR A 103 -9.75 0.58 -12.23
CA THR A 103 -9.01 -0.34 -11.34
C THR A 103 -7.50 -0.24 -11.54
N LEU A 104 -7.02 -0.19 -12.79
CA LEU A 104 -5.59 0.01 -13.05
C LEU A 104 -5.09 1.37 -12.54
N SER A 105 -5.86 2.43 -12.74
CA SER A 105 -5.52 3.76 -12.23
C SER A 105 -5.44 3.76 -10.71
N PHE A 106 -6.40 3.13 -10.04
CA PHE A 106 -6.34 2.94 -8.59
C PHE A 106 -5.07 2.22 -8.16
N GLN A 107 -4.76 1.07 -8.76
CA GLN A 107 -3.60 0.26 -8.40
C GLN A 107 -2.28 1.01 -8.61
N VAL A 108 -2.12 1.71 -9.74
CA VAL A 108 -0.86 2.38 -10.08
C VAL A 108 -0.66 3.68 -9.30
N PHE A 109 -1.71 4.49 -9.14
CA PHE A 109 -1.57 5.85 -8.64
C PHE A 109 -2.02 6.06 -7.19
N LEU A 110 -2.84 5.16 -6.64
CA LEU A 110 -3.39 5.35 -5.29
C LEU A 110 -2.98 4.25 -4.31
N SER A 111 -3.14 2.97 -4.67
CA SER A 111 -2.87 1.87 -3.74
C SER A 111 -1.41 1.90 -3.27
N GLY A 112 -0.46 1.81 -4.19
CA GLY A 112 0.96 1.80 -3.86
C GLY A 112 1.41 3.03 -3.05
N PRO A 113 1.22 4.26 -3.54
CA PRO A 113 1.61 5.47 -2.81
C PRO A 113 0.96 5.61 -1.43
N ALA A 114 -0.33 5.29 -1.29
CA ALA A 114 -1.02 5.37 0.00
C ALA A 114 -0.42 4.40 1.03
N GLU A 115 -0.18 3.18 0.61
CA GLU A 115 0.40 2.13 1.46
C GLU A 115 1.85 2.42 1.83
N GLU A 116 2.67 2.92 0.89
CA GLU A 116 4.06 3.31 1.16
C GLU A 116 4.15 4.43 2.20
N ILE A 117 3.27 5.43 2.13
CA ILE A 117 3.26 6.53 3.09
C ILE A 117 2.84 6.03 4.48
N LEU A 118 1.77 5.26 4.56
CA LEU A 118 1.17 4.82 5.83
C LEU A 118 1.99 3.74 6.51
N TYR A 119 2.45 2.74 5.75
CA TYR A 119 3.09 1.54 6.32
C TYR A 119 4.61 1.51 6.23
N ARG A 120 5.22 2.43 5.47
CA ARG A 120 6.68 2.54 5.41
C ARG A 120 7.21 3.88 5.86
N ALA A 121 6.87 4.98 5.20
CA ALA A 121 7.45 6.28 5.53
C ALA A 121 7.19 6.65 6.99
N LEU A 122 5.96 6.54 7.44
CA LEU A 122 5.57 6.89 8.79
C LEU A 122 6.22 5.97 9.86
N PRO A 123 6.00 4.65 9.87
CA PRO A 123 6.51 3.79 10.94
C PRO A 123 8.04 3.69 10.94
N ILE A 124 8.70 3.58 9.79
CA ILE A 124 10.16 3.47 9.74
C ILE A 124 10.81 4.74 10.29
N THR A 125 10.34 5.92 9.90
CA THR A 125 10.92 7.19 10.36
C THR A 125 10.70 7.40 11.84
N VAL A 126 9.50 7.09 12.36
CA VAL A 126 9.22 7.16 13.80
C VAL A 126 10.10 6.18 14.58
N LEU A 127 10.22 4.93 14.13
CA LEU A 127 11.07 3.93 14.76
C LEU A 127 12.55 4.33 14.76
N LEU A 128 13.05 4.86 13.63
CA LEU A 128 14.42 5.40 13.57
C LEU A 128 14.64 6.52 14.59
N ARG A 129 13.66 7.37 14.77
CA ARG A 129 13.74 8.46 15.78
C ARG A 129 13.74 7.93 17.20
N VAL A 130 12.88 6.96 17.49
CA VAL A 130 12.80 6.34 18.84
C VAL A 130 14.05 5.54 19.18
N LEU A 131 14.57 4.76 18.23
CA LEU A 131 15.76 3.94 18.39
C LEU A 131 17.07 4.75 18.32
N GLY A 132 17.02 5.99 17.84
CA GLY A 132 18.17 6.87 17.66
C GLY A 132 19.13 6.48 16.52
N LYS A 133 19.01 5.27 15.97
CA LYS A 133 19.83 4.73 14.88
C LYS A 133 19.13 3.58 14.17
N SER A 134 19.55 3.29 12.95
CA SER A 134 19.10 2.08 12.25
C SER A 134 19.78 0.84 12.86
N VAL A 135 18.97 -0.13 13.27
CA VAL A 135 19.45 -1.38 13.88
C VAL A 135 19.50 -2.45 12.78
N LYS A 136 20.70 -2.75 12.28
CA LYS A 136 20.92 -3.81 11.29
C LYS A 136 20.79 -5.19 11.95
N VAL A 137 19.94 -6.06 11.39
CA VAL A 137 19.71 -7.42 11.91
C VAL A 137 20.56 -8.42 11.12
N LYS A 138 20.16 -8.76 9.89
CA LYS A 138 20.85 -9.72 9.03
C LYS A 138 20.69 -9.33 7.57
N CYS A 139 21.67 -9.67 6.73
CA CYS A 139 21.62 -9.41 5.27
C CYS A 139 21.34 -7.94 4.90
N GLY A 140 21.73 -6.97 5.77
CA GLY A 140 21.50 -5.56 5.53
C GLY A 140 20.08 -5.08 5.81
N ILE A 141 19.17 -5.96 6.26
CA ILE A 141 17.80 -5.61 6.65
C ILE A 141 17.83 -4.97 8.03
N SER A 142 17.06 -3.92 8.21
CA SER A 142 16.98 -3.21 9.49
C SER A 142 15.73 -3.64 10.30
N LEU A 143 15.81 -3.51 11.61
CA LEU A 143 14.73 -3.86 12.54
C LEU A 143 13.47 -3.04 12.25
N GLU A 144 13.63 -1.75 11.99
CA GLU A 144 12.52 -0.87 11.63
C GLU A 144 11.79 -1.31 10.35
N THR A 145 12.52 -1.85 9.37
CA THR A 145 11.93 -2.42 8.15
C THR A 145 11.14 -3.70 8.46
N ILE A 146 11.67 -4.56 9.33
CA ILE A 146 10.98 -5.79 9.76
C ILE A 146 9.68 -5.44 10.47
N ILE A 147 9.73 -4.50 11.41
CA ILE A 147 8.54 -4.08 12.17
C ILE A 147 7.49 -3.45 11.22
N ALA A 148 7.92 -2.57 10.30
CA ALA A 148 7.02 -1.97 9.33
C ALA A 148 6.36 -3.02 8.41
N SER A 149 7.11 -4.03 7.96
CA SER A 149 6.57 -5.14 7.16
C SER A 149 5.57 -5.98 7.96
N PHE A 150 5.83 -6.20 9.25
CA PHE A 150 4.91 -6.91 10.13
C PHE A 150 3.60 -6.14 10.36
N LEU A 151 3.69 -4.83 10.58
CA LEU A 151 2.51 -3.95 10.68
C LEU A 151 1.68 -3.96 9.39
N PHE A 152 2.35 -3.93 8.23
CA PHE A 152 1.70 -4.05 6.93
C PHE A 152 0.94 -5.38 6.80
N THR A 153 1.58 -6.49 7.16
CA THR A 153 0.97 -7.82 7.11
C THR A 153 -0.28 -7.89 8.00
N ILE A 154 -0.18 -7.45 9.26
CA ILE A 154 -1.32 -7.44 10.19
C ILE A 154 -2.48 -6.60 9.66
N ALA A 155 -2.18 -5.44 9.04
CA ALA A 155 -3.22 -4.58 8.48
C ALA A 155 -3.97 -5.21 7.30
N HIS A 156 -3.34 -6.14 6.58
CA HIS A 156 -3.93 -6.85 5.45
C HIS A 156 -4.58 -8.19 5.80
N MET A 157 -4.38 -8.65 7.04
CA MET A 157 -5.08 -9.85 7.53
C MET A 157 -6.52 -9.51 7.90
N LYS A 158 -7.45 -10.32 7.46
CA LYS A 158 -8.82 -10.30 7.97
C LYS A 158 -8.84 -11.07 9.28
N TRP A 159 -9.17 -10.41 10.36
CA TRP A 159 -9.28 -11.03 11.66
C TRP A 159 -10.50 -10.53 12.41
N SER A 160 -11.12 -11.43 13.16
CA SER A 160 -12.22 -11.13 14.08
C SER A 160 -11.79 -11.47 15.49
N LEU A 161 -12.16 -10.63 16.46
CA LEU A 161 -11.86 -10.86 17.87
C LEU A 161 -12.83 -11.84 18.51
N PHE A 162 -14.07 -11.93 18.01
CA PHE A 162 -15.12 -12.79 18.56
C PHE A 162 -16.04 -13.33 17.46
N PRO A 163 -16.00 -14.65 17.12
CA PRO A 163 -14.95 -15.61 17.50
C PRO A 163 -13.59 -15.24 16.88
N PHE A 164 -12.51 -15.66 17.50
CA PHE A 164 -11.17 -15.38 16.96
C PHE A 164 -10.96 -16.17 15.66
N THR A 165 -10.95 -15.48 14.55
CA THR A 165 -10.70 -16.06 13.21
C THR A 165 -9.64 -15.20 12.50
N ILE A 166 -8.77 -15.87 11.75
CA ILE A 166 -7.76 -15.26 10.88
C ILE A 166 -7.97 -15.83 9.49
N GLU A 167 -8.19 -14.96 8.49
CA GLU A 167 -8.29 -15.29 7.08
C GLU A 167 -7.20 -14.55 6.27
#